data_d3dbf7b0cfffeac866fb0c42cb509dd5
#
_entry.id   d3dbf7b0cfffeac866fb0c42cb509dd5
#
_cell.length_a   1.000
_cell.length_b   1.000
_cell.length_c   1.000
_cell.angle_alpha   90.00
_cell.angle_beta   90.00
_cell.angle_gamma   90.00
#
_symmetry.space_group_name_H-M   'P 1'
#
loop_
_entity.id
_entity.type
_entity.pdbx_description
1 polymer ?
#
loop_
_entity_poly.entity_id
_entity_poly.type
_entity_poly.pdbx_seq_one_letter_code
_entity_poly.pdbx_strand_id
1 'polypeptide(L)'
;MGSALGLALTQPNFFSILIFLFLGIGFSLPYLIISLFPGTLSYLPKPGNWMETFRQIMAIPIFLTILWLIWILSNQISFINLMRVMLGVSFILLLCFIKEIVTFLKVSSKFNIPTSAILLIFSLYLLPFNSEIDNLSKSDISLEKIENLSKKGPLFINFTADWCITCKVNEQIALSGNDFKSMIAGQNINYLKIDWTNKDPNVNKLIETYGRSGIPLYVFYPYEEYGPVILPEVLNKSILEKYLRENY
;
A
#
# COMPACT_ATOMS: atom_id res chain seq x y z
N MET A 1 2.13 12.33 3.68
CA MET A 1 2.89 11.64 4.74
C MET A 1 4.05 10.80 4.17
N GLY A 2 3.88 10.06 3.08
CA GLY A 2 4.95 9.23 2.50
C GLY A 2 6.22 9.99 2.08
N SER A 3 6.07 11.15 1.47
CA SER A 3 7.19 12.01 1.07
C SER A 3 8.01 12.55 2.26
N ALA A 4 7.34 12.92 3.36
CA ALA A 4 8.01 13.38 4.57
C ALA A 4 8.77 12.24 5.27
N LEU A 5 8.21 11.03 5.25
CA LEU A 5 8.85 9.84 5.79
C LEU A 5 10.08 9.44 4.94
N GLY A 6 9.96 9.47 3.62
CA GLY A 6 11.06 9.20 2.70
C GLY A 6 12.21 10.19 2.88
N LEU A 7 11.90 11.47 3.00
CA LEU A 7 12.90 12.51 3.28
C LEU A 7 13.57 12.30 4.65
N ALA A 8 12.80 11.94 5.68
CA ALA A 8 13.33 11.71 7.02
C ALA A 8 14.32 10.54 7.06
N LEU A 9 14.11 9.48 6.26
CA LEU A 9 14.98 8.31 6.21
C LEU A 9 16.29 8.56 5.45
N THR A 10 16.31 9.55 4.54
CA THR A 10 17.48 9.86 3.71
C THR A 10 18.38 10.97 4.29
N GLN A 11 17.91 11.67 5.33
CA GLN A 11 18.62 12.79 5.95
C GLN A 11 19.40 12.36 7.21
N PRO A 12 20.42 13.14 7.63
CA PRO A 12 21.12 12.91 8.91
C PRO A 12 20.13 12.91 10.09
N ASN A 13 20.41 12.11 11.11
CA ASN A 13 19.55 11.86 12.27
C ASN A 13 18.93 13.13 12.92
N PHE A 14 19.68 14.25 12.91
CA PHE A 14 19.19 15.51 13.47
C PHE A 14 17.98 16.07 12.70
N PHE A 15 18.05 16.10 11.37
CA PHE A 15 16.94 16.57 10.52
C PHE A 15 15.74 15.64 10.58
N SER A 16 15.97 14.34 10.68
CA SER A 16 14.91 13.35 10.85
C SER A 16 14.10 13.61 12.13
N ILE A 17 14.78 13.81 13.26
CA ILE A 17 14.14 14.14 14.54
C ILE A 17 13.33 15.43 14.43
N LEU A 18 13.86 16.44 13.78
CA LEU A 18 13.20 17.74 13.61
C LEU A 18 11.93 17.62 12.77
N ILE A 19 11.95 16.84 11.69
CA ILE A 19 10.77 16.55 10.86
C ILE A 19 9.68 15.87 11.68
N PHE A 20 10.03 14.83 12.45
CA PHE A 20 9.05 14.12 13.29
C PHE A 20 8.51 15.00 14.42
N LEU A 21 9.34 15.86 14.99
CA LEU A 21 8.93 16.81 16.04
C LEU A 21 7.91 17.82 15.51
N PHE A 22 8.18 18.43 14.35
CA PHE A 22 7.23 19.36 13.73
C PHE A 22 5.94 18.67 13.30
N LEU A 23 6.02 17.44 12.81
CA LEU A 23 4.85 16.65 12.44
C LEU A 23 4.02 16.33 13.70
N GLY A 24 4.67 15.96 14.81
CA GLY A 24 4.01 15.72 16.10
C GLY A 24 3.34 16.98 16.68
N ILE A 25 4.04 18.12 16.65
CA ILE A 25 3.48 19.41 17.08
C ILE A 25 2.27 19.78 16.20
N GLY A 26 2.40 19.67 14.86
CA GLY A 26 1.30 19.97 13.93
C GLY A 26 0.07 19.11 14.19
N PHE A 27 0.24 17.83 14.51
CA PHE A 27 -0.83 16.92 14.84
C PHE A 27 -1.47 17.22 16.20
N SER A 28 -0.68 17.63 17.19
CA SER A 28 -1.17 17.98 18.53
C SER A 28 -1.78 19.39 18.62
N LEU A 29 -1.49 20.27 17.66
CA LEU A 29 -1.88 21.67 17.68
C LEU A 29 -3.39 21.93 17.90
N PRO A 30 -4.33 21.20 17.28
CA PRO A 30 -5.76 21.37 17.53
C PRO A 30 -6.13 21.12 19.00
N TYR A 31 -5.53 20.07 19.61
CA TYR A 31 -5.77 19.72 21.01
C TYR A 31 -5.15 20.73 21.97
N LEU A 32 -3.95 21.25 21.64
CA LEU A 32 -3.28 22.30 22.41
C LEU A 32 -4.09 23.59 22.39
N ILE A 33 -4.64 23.99 21.25
CA ILE A 33 -5.48 25.20 21.13
C ILE A 33 -6.73 25.06 22.03
N ILE A 34 -7.41 23.91 21.98
CA ILE A 34 -8.61 23.67 22.80
C ILE A 34 -8.26 23.65 24.29
N SER A 35 -7.10 23.08 24.65
CA SER A 35 -6.65 23.00 26.05
C SER A 35 -6.24 24.36 26.62
N LEU A 36 -5.55 25.18 25.83
CA LEU A 36 -5.09 26.50 26.26
C LEU A 36 -6.20 27.55 26.24
N PHE A 37 -7.15 27.43 25.35
CA PHE A 37 -8.26 28.34 25.15
C PHE A 37 -9.60 27.63 25.24
N PRO A 38 -10.08 27.25 26.44
CA PRO A 38 -11.33 26.52 26.62
C PRO A 38 -12.56 27.27 26.05
N GLY A 39 -12.47 28.60 25.89
CA GLY A 39 -13.49 29.41 25.22
C GLY A 39 -13.74 29.02 23.74
N THR A 40 -12.79 28.38 23.09
CA THR A 40 -12.96 27.91 21.71
C THR A 40 -13.99 26.77 21.58
N LEU A 41 -14.24 26.03 22.68
CA LEU A 41 -15.31 25.04 22.73
C LEU A 41 -16.71 25.63 22.51
N SER A 42 -16.92 26.91 22.82
CA SER A 42 -18.21 27.57 22.60
C SER A 42 -18.53 27.80 21.12
N TYR A 43 -17.52 27.81 20.26
CA TYR A 43 -17.71 27.91 18.80
C TYR A 43 -18.01 26.55 18.15
N LEU A 44 -17.78 25.44 18.86
CA LEU A 44 -18.16 24.13 18.34
C LEU A 44 -19.69 23.95 18.48
N PRO A 45 -20.35 23.44 17.43
CA PRO A 45 -21.78 23.17 17.49
C PRO A 45 -22.08 22.16 18.61
N LYS A 46 -23.12 22.44 19.40
CA LYS A 46 -23.55 21.58 20.51
C LYS A 46 -23.86 20.18 19.99
N PRO A 47 -23.55 19.13 20.78
CA PRO A 47 -23.85 17.74 20.41
C PRO A 47 -25.35 17.60 20.11
N GLY A 48 -25.67 16.99 18.97
CA GLY A 48 -27.03 16.83 18.49
C GLY A 48 -27.10 15.81 17.35
N ASN A 49 -28.24 15.72 16.68
CA ASN A 49 -28.50 14.74 15.60
C ASN A 49 -27.49 14.86 14.43
N TRP A 50 -26.92 16.03 14.20
CA TRP A 50 -25.89 16.23 13.18
C TRP A 50 -24.64 15.37 13.40
N MET A 51 -24.30 15.11 14.67
CA MET A 51 -23.13 14.29 15.03
C MET A 51 -23.32 12.83 14.65
N GLU A 52 -24.57 12.33 14.77
CA GLU A 52 -24.93 10.99 14.31
C GLU A 52 -24.81 10.88 12.79
N THR A 53 -25.34 11.86 12.05
CA THR A 53 -25.22 11.92 10.59
C THR A 53 -23.76 12.03 10.15
N PHE A 54 -22.96 12.87 10.82
CA PHE A 54 -21.52 13.01 10.55
C PHE A 54 -20.78 11.69 10.77
N ARG A 55 -21.07 10.97 11.87
CA ARG A 55 -20.49 9.65 12.16
C ARG A 55 -20.80 8.65 11.07
N GLN A 56 -22.05 8.63 10.57
CA GLN A 56 -22.47 7.75 9.48
C GLN A 56 -21.74 8.10 8.15
N ILE A 57 -21.60 9.39 7.84
CA ILE A 57 -20.87 9.83 6.65
C ILE A 57 -19.39 9.43 6.75
N MET A 58 -18.77 9.59 7.92
CA MET A 58 -17.38 9.18 8.13
C MET A 58 -17.16 7.66 8.10
N ALA A 59 -18.20 6.87 8.31
CA ALA A 59 -18.13 5.42 8.17
C ALA A 59 -17.95 4.98 6.70
N ILE A 60 -18.45 5.75 5.73
CA ILE A 60 -18.39 5.41 4.29
C ILE A 60 -16.93 5.27 3.80
N PRO A 61 -16.04 6.26 3.98
CA PRO A 61 -14.66 6.13 3.53
C PRO A 61 -13.91 4.99 4.26
N ILE A 62 -14.22 4.74 5.54
CA ILE A 62 -13.64 3.61 6.28
C ILE A 62 -14.08 2.28 5.65
N PHE A 63 -15.36 2.15 5.31
CA PHE A 63 -15.88 0.96 4.65
C PHE A 63 -15.26 0.74 3.28
N LEU A 64 -15.09 1.79 2.49
CA LEU A 64 -14.41 1.73 1.20
C LEU A 64 -12.94 1.30 1.34
N THR A 65 -12.22 1.77 2.36
CA THR A 65 -10.85 1.33 2.63
C THR A 65 -10.78 -0.14 3.02
N ILE A 66 -11.75 -0.64 3.79
CA ILE A 66 -11.84 -2.07 4.14
C ILE A 66 -12.03 -2.92 2.87
N LEU A 67 -12.97 -2.54 1.99
CA LEU A 67 -13.19 -3.26 0.73
C LEU A 67 -11.94 -3.26 -0.15
N TRP A 68 -11.25 -2.14 -0.22
CA TRP A 68 -9.99 -2.03 -0.97
C TRP A 68 -8.89 -2.91 -0.38
N LEU A 69 -8.75 -2.97 0.95
CA LEU A 69 -7.78 -3.84 1.62
C LEU A 69 -8.11 -5.34 1.40
N ILE A 70 -9.39 -5.71 1.40
CA ILE A 70 -9.82 -7.08 1.08
C ILE A 70 -9.45 -7.43 -0.36
N TRP A 71 -9.65 -6.50 -1.28
CA TRP A 71 -9.26 -6.69 -2.68
C TRP A 71 -7.75 -6.89 -2.84
N ILE A 72 -6.91 -6.08 -2.16
CA ILE A 72 -5.46 -6.27 -2.14
C ILE A 72 -5.10 -7.65 -1.57
N LEU A 73 -5.72 -8.01 -0.44
CA LEU A 73 -5.46 -9.29 0.22
C LEU A 73 -5.80 -10.47 -0.69
N SER A 74 -6.89 -10.37 -1.46
CA SER A 74 -7.28 -11.43 -2.41
C SER A 74 -6.27 -11.66 -3.53
N ASN A 75 -5.45 -10.64 -3.86
CA ASN A 75 -4.37 -10.77 -4.85
C ASN A 75 -3.05 -11.30 -4.25
N GLN A 76 -2.93 -11.30 -2.91
CA GLN A 76 -1.70 -11.72 -2.22
C GLN A 76 -1.76 -13.14 -1.69
N ILE A 77 -2.92 -13.66 -1.40
CA ILE A 77 -3.09 -14.98 -0.78
C ILE A 77 -4.03 -15.87 -1.60
N SER A 78 -3.83 -17.18 -1.48
CA SER A 78 -4.70 -18.18 -2.09
C SER A 78 -6.16 -18.02 -1.63
N PHE A 79 -7.11 -18.36 -2.48
CA PHE A 79 -8.55 -18.31 -2.17
C PHE A 79 -8.92 -19.01 -0.86
N ILE A 80 -8.29 -20.15 -0.56
CA ILE A 80 -8.51 -20.89 0.68
C ILE A 80 -8.08 -20.08 1.91
N ASN A 81 -6.93 -19.42 1.83
CA ASN A 81 -6.40 -18.58 2.90
C ASN A 81 -7.26 -17.31 3.07
N LEU A 82 -7.75 -16.72 1.98
CA LEU A 82 -8.70 -15.62 2.03
C LEU A 82 -9.99 -16.01 2.76
N MET A 83 -10.55 -17.19 2.45
CA MET A 83 -11.73 -17.73 3.15
C MET A 83 -11.48 -17.90 4.65
N ARG A 84 -10.32 -18.41 5.05
CA ARG A 84 -9.93 -18.54 6.47
C ARG A 84 -9.88 -17.18 7.17
N VAL A 85 -9.25 -16.17 6.55
CA VAL A 85 -9.19 -14.80 7.09
C VAL A 85 -10.59 -14.22 7.25
N MET A 86 -11.45 -14.36 6.23
CA MET A 86 -12.84 -13.89 6.29
C MET A 86 -13.63 -14.55 7.42
N LEU A 87 -13.48 -15.86 7.60
CA LEU A 87 -14.07 -16.58 8.72
C LEU A 87 -13.54 -16.08 10.07
N GLY A 88 -12.22 -15.88 10.20
CA GLY A 88 -11.61 -15.33 11.41
C GLY A 88 -12.15 -13.95 11.77
N VAL A 89 -12.24 -13.05 10.80
CA VAL A 89 -12.82 -11.71 10.99
C VAL A 89 -14.29 -11.78 11.38
N SER A 90 -15.07 -12.68 10.75
CA SER A 90 -16.48 -12.92 11.09
C SER A 90 -16.64 -13.37 12.55
N PHE A 91 -15.78 -14.26 13.04
CA PHE A 91 -15.79 -14.67 14.45
C PHE A 91 -15.43 -13.52 15.40
N ILE A 92 -14.49 -12.66 15.04
CA ILE A 92 -14.15 -11.46 15.84
C ILE A 92 -15.34 -10.50 15.91
N LEU A 93 -16.03 -10.27 14.80
CA LEU A 93 -17.24 -9.45 14.77
C LEU A 93 -18.35 -10.05 15.63
N LEU A 94 -18.56 -11.38 15.58
CA LEU A 94 -19.50 -12.07 16.47
C LEU A 94 -19.16 -11.86 17.96
N LEU A 95 -17.88 -11.86 18.33
CA LEU A 95 -17.44 -11.56 19.70
C LEU A 95 -17.79 -10.14 20.12
N CYS A 96 -17.65 -9.16 19.25
CA CYS A 96 -18.01 -7.77 19.54
C CYS A 96 -19.52 -7.61 19.83
N PHE A 97 -20.35 -8.37 19.12
CA PHE A 97 -21.80 -8.31 19.26
C PHE A 97 -22.39 -9.37 20.21
N ILE A 98 -21.54 -10.21 20.83
CA ILE A 98 -22.01 -11.34 21.63
C ILE A 98 -22.90 -10.91 22.81
N LYS A 99 -22.63 -9.76 23.43
CA LYS A 99 -23.44 -9.22 24.51
C LYS A 99 -24.86 -8.88 24.05
N GLU A 100 -25.00 -8.28 22.90
CA GLU A 100 -26.29 -7.90 22.32
C GLU A 100 -27.05 -9.14 21.86
N ILE A 101 -26.37 -10.10 21.23
CA ILE A 101 -26.95 -11.38 20.79
C ILE A 101 -27.44 -12.19 21.99
N VAL A 102 -26.63 -12.29 23.06
CA VAL A 102 -27.00 -13.03 24.29
C VAL A 102 -28.19 -12.40 25.00
N THR A 103 -28.24 -11.05 25.05
CA THR A 103 -29.36 -10.32 25.62
C THR A 103 -30.63 -10.55 24.80
N PHE A 104 -30.53 -10.56 23.47
CA PHE A 104 -31.63 -10.83 22.56
C PHE A 104 -32.16 -12.27 22.69
N LEU A 105 -31.26 -13.25 22.81
CA LEU A 105 -31.58 -14.68 22.94
C LEU A 105 -31.96 -15.09 24.37
N LYS A 106 -31.96 -14.18 25.35
CA LYS A 106 -32.23 -14.44 26.78
C LYS A 106 -31.38 -15.61 27.36
N VAL A 107 -30.17 -15.81 26.86
CA VAL A 107 -29.24 -16.85 27.34
C VAL A 107 -28.57 -16.40 28.63
N SER A 108 -28.36 -17.32 29.56
CA SER A 108 -27.76 -17.02 30.87
C SER A 108 -26.37 -16.45 30.75
N SER A 109 -26.11 -15.31 31.41
CA SER A 109 -24.86 -14.54 31.41
C SER A 109 -23.60 -15.32 31.84
N LYS A 110 -23.76 -16.48 32.50
CA LYS A 110 -22.64 -17.30 32.98
C LYS A 110 -21.84 -17.98 31.86
N PHE A 111 -22.37 -18.02 30.62
CA PHE A 111 -21.75 -18.70 29.48
C PHE A 111 -20.84 -17.77 28.64
N ASN A 112 -20.83 -16.46 28.90
CA ASN A 112 -20.23 -15.48 28.00
C ASN A 112 -18.70 -15.48 27.97
N ILE A 113 -18.05 -15.72 29.13
CA ILE A 113 -16.57 -15.64 29.21
C ILE A 113 -15.91 -16.85 28.55
N PRO A 114 -16.29 -18.12 28.86
CA PRO A 114 -15.63 -19.26 28.22
C PRO A 114 -15.91 -19.36 26.72
N THR A 115 -17.15 -19.02 26.28
CA THR A 115 -17.48 -19.05 24.85
C THR A 115 -16.73 -17.97 24.05
N SER A 116 -16.54 -16.77 24.61
CA SER A 116 -15.76 -15.72 23.96
C SER A 116 -14.28 -16.09 23.84
N ALA A 117 -13.70 -16.71 24.87
CA ALA A 117 -12.32 -17.18 24.83
C ALA A 117 -12.11 -18.28 23.79
N ILE A 118 -13.03 -19.24 23.70
CA ILE A 118 -12.97 -20.34 22.71
C ILE A 118 -13.06 -19.77 21.29
N LEU A 119 -13.99 -18.85 21.03
CA LEU A 119 -14.16 -18.21 19.71
C LEU A 119 -12.91 -17.39 19.34
N LEU A 120 -12.28 -16.72 20.30
CA LEU A 120 -11.07 -15.94 20.07
C LEU A 120 -9.89 -16.84 19.72
N ILE A 121 -9.69 -17.95 20.46
CA ILE A 121 -8.64 -18.94 20.17
C ILE A 121 -8.89 -19.59 18.81
N PHE A 122 -10.15 -19.92 18.48
CA PHE A 122 -10.51 -20.50 17.20
C PHE A 122 -10.31 -19.50 16.05
N SER A 123 -10.64 -18.22 16.25
CA SER A 123 -10.36 -17.17 15.28
C SER A 123 -8.85 -17.01 15.02
N LEU A 124 -8.03 -17.01 16.07
CA LEU A 124 -6.57 -16.96 15.96
C LEU A 124 -6.00 -18.19 15.24
N TYR A 125 -6.57 -19.36 15.47
CA TYR A 125 -6.16 -20.60 14.78
C TYR A 125 -6.47 -20.56 13.27
N LEU A 126 -7.56 -19.88 12.88
CA LEU A 126 -7.93 -19.71 11.47
C LEU A 126 -7.05 -18.70 10.71
N LEU A 127 -6.33 -17.83 11.43
CA LEU A 127 -5.40 -16.91 10.77
C LEU A 127 -4.20 -17.71 10.21
N PRO A 128 -3.85 -17.51 8.95
CA PRO A 128 -2.73 -18.20 8.32
C PRO A 128 -1.40 -17.60 8.81
N PHE A 129 -0.93 -18.04 9.99
CA PHE A 129 0.39 -17.65 10.52
C PHE A 129 1.55 -18.20 9.69
N ASN A 130 1.34 -19.32 8.98
CA ASN A 130 2.26 -19.90 8.02
C ASN A 130 1.61 -19.89 6.63
N SER A 131 1.27 -18.74 6.10
CA SER A 131 1.10 -18.68 4.67
C SER A 131 2.50 -18.88 4.06
N GLU A 132 2.81 -20.10 3.64
CA GLU A 132 3.64 -20.24 2.46
C GLU A 132 2.97 -19.32 1.45
N ILE A 133 3.62 -18.18 1.22
CA ILE A 133 3.29 -17.29 0.10
C ILE A 133 3.38 -18.24 -1.07
N ASP A 134 2.22 -18.66 -1.56
CA ASP A 134 2.15 -19.53 -2.72
C ASP A 134 3.05 -18.89 -3.76
N ASN A 135 4.11 -19.63 -4.13
CA ASN A 135 5.14 -19.22 -5.06
C ASN A 135 4.60 -19.03 -6.50
N LEU A 136 3.42 -18.42 -6.62
CA LEU A 136 2.72 -18.14 -7.88
C LEU A 136 3.35 -16.99 -8.69
N SER A 137 4.38 -16.34 -8.13
CA SER A 137 5.26 -15.51 -8.94
C SER A 137 6.69 -15.61 -8.41
N LYS A 138 7.29 -16.78 -8.47
CA LYS A 138 8.73 -16.84 -8.63
C LYS A 138 9.01 -16.25 -10.00
N SER A 139 9.04 -14.93 -10.07
CA SER A 139 9.67 -14.27 -11.20
C SER A 139 11.12 -14.70 -11.15
N ASP A 140 11.53 -15.61 -12.02
CA ASP A 140 12.94 -15.94 -12.31
C ASP A 140 13.65 -14.70 -12.88
N ILE A 141 13.43 -13.55 -12.23
CA ILE A 141 14.00 -12.26 -12.63
C ILE A 141 15.23 -12.07 -11.77
N SER A 142 16.36 -12.40 -12.37
CA SER A 142 17.68 -12.12 -11.83
C SER A 142 18.27 -10.88 -12.51
N LEU A 143 19.25 -10.26 -11.88
CA LEU A 143 20.07 -9.18 -12.48
C LEU A 143 20.62 -9.63 -13.84
N GLU A 144 21.14 -10.85 -13.91
CA GLU A 144 21.68 -11.45 -15.13
C GLU A 144 20.63 -11.48 -16.28
N LYS A 145 19.38 -11.76 -15.97
CA LYS A 145 18.31 -11.76 -16.98
C LYS A 145 18.00 -10.35 -17.47
N ILE A 146 18.04 -9.35 -16.60
CA ILE A 146 17.87 -7.93 -16.95
C ILE A 146 19.03 -7.48 -17.83
N GLU A 147 20.29 -7.79 -17.46
CA GLU A 147 21.46 -7.49 -18.27
C GLU A 147 21.42 -8.16 -19.63
N ASN A 148 21.01 -9.42 -19.70
CA ASN A 148 20.82 -10.12 -20.97
C ASN A 148 19.73 -9.53 -21.85
N LEU A 149 18.68 -8.95 -21.25
CA LEU A 149 17.62 -8.26 -21.98
C LEU A 149 18.09 -6.88 -22.46
N SER A 150 18.84 -6.14 -21.63
CA SER A 150 19.36 -4.81 -21.98
C SER A 150 20.39 -4.88 -23.13
N LYS A 151 21.13 -5.99 -23.25
CA LYS A 151 22.04 -6.26 -24.38
C LYS A 151 21.32 -6.48 -25.72
N LYS A 152 20.04 -6.83 -25.69
CA LYS A 152 19.23 -7.06 -26.90
C LYS A 152 18.57 -5.80 -27.44
N GLY A 153 18.65 -4.69 -26.71
CA GLY A 153 18.08 -3.41 -27.07
C GLY A 153 17.58 -2.63 -25.87
N PRO A 154 17.06 -1.41 -26.08
CA PRO A 154 16.57 -0.57 -25.01
C PRO A 154 15.52 -1.29 -24.17
N LEU A 155 15.63 -1.15 -22.83
CA LEU A 155 14.76 -1.86 -21.88
C LEU A 155 14.18 -0.88 -20.87
N PHE A 156 12.85 -0.82 -20.75
CA PHE A 156 12.15 -0.06 -19.74
C PHE A 156 11.53 -1.01 -18.71
N ILE A 157 11.95 -0.87 -17.45
CA ILE A 157 11.51 -1.71 -16.34
C ILE A 157 10.58 -0.90 -15.43
N ASN A 158 9.42 -1.48 -15.14
CA ASN A 158 8.43 -0.93 -14.21
C ASN A 158 8.28 -1.88 -13.01
N PHE A 159 8.81 -1.49 -11.84
CA PHE A 159 8.55 -2.19 -10.59
C PHE A 159 7.26 -1.64 -9.98
N THR A 160 6.29 -2.50 -9.78
CA THR A 160 4.94 -2.16 -9.32
C THR A 160 4.43 -3.15 -8.27
N ALA A 161 3.33 -2.79 -7.60
CA ALA A 161 2.58 -3.71 -6.75
C ALA A 161 1.10 -3.32 -6.71
N ASP A 162 0.24 -4.27 -6.36
CA ASP A 162 -1.20 -4.01 -6.29
C ASP A 162 -1.59 -3.04 -5.17
N TRP A 163 -0.86 -3.06 -4.06
CA TRP A 163 -1.07 -2.15 -2.94
C TRP A 163 -0.48 -0.74 -3.15
N CYS A 164 0.27 -0.52 -4.22
CA CYS A 164 0.93 0.75 -4.51
C CYS A 164 0.00 1.69 -5.30
N ILE A 165 -0.68 2.60 -4.62
CA ILE A 165 -1.59 3.57 -5.26
C ILE A 165 -0.88 4.42 -6.30
N THR A 166 0.31 4.95 -5.98
CA THR A 166 1.10 5.77 -6.91
C THR A 166 1.46 4.99 -8.17
N CYS A 167 1.81 3.70 -8.03
CA CYS A 167 2.07 2.83 -9.18
C CYS A 167 0.85 2.72 -10.08
N LYS A 168 -0.34 2.48 -9.52
CA LYS A 168 -1.59 2.36 -10.29
C LYS A 168 -1.96 3.66 -10.99
N VAL A 169 -1.78 4.81 -10.32
CA VAL A 169 -2.01 6.13 -10.92
C VAL A 169 -1.04 6.36 -12.08
N ASN A 170 0.26 6.09 -11.90
CA ASN A 170 1.25 6.23 -12.96
C ASN A 170 0.98 5.27 -14.14
N GLU A 171 0.57 4.04 -13.85
CA GLU A 171 0.16 3.08 -14.88
C GLU A 171 -0.99 3.63 -15.72
N GLN A 172 -2.03 4.21 -15.09
CA GLN A 172 -3.17 4.79 -15.80
C GLN A 172 -2.80 6.03 -16.61
N ILE A 173 -2.02 6.94 -16.05
CA ILE A 173 -1.75 8.25 -16.65
C ILE A 173 -0.65 8.17 -17.72
N ALA A 174 0.43 7.39 -17.46
CA ALA A 174 1.62 7.41 -18.29
C ALA A 174 1.88 6.10 -19.05
N LEU A 175 1.49 4.93 -18.51
CA LEU A 175 1.91 3.63 -19.01
C LEU A 175 0.80 2.80 -19.68
N SER A 176 -0.45 3.25 -19.71
CA SER A 176 -1.58 2.44 -20.20
C SER A 176 -2.20 2.93 -21.54
N GLY A 177 -1.80 4.08 -22.04
CA GLY A 177 -2.39 4.65 -23.25
C GLY A 177 -1.85 4.06 -24.57
N ASN A 178 -2.59 4.29 -25.68
CA ASN A 178 -2.07 3.98 -27.02
C ASN A 178 -0.79 4.77 -27.32
N ASP A 179 -0.63 5.95 -26.76
CA ASP A 179 0.56 6.79 -26.89
C ASP A 179 1.81 6.07 -26.34
N PHE A 180 1.69 5.45 -25.15
CA PHE A 180 2.77 4.67 -24.57
C PHE A 180 3.13 3.44 -25.43
N LYS A 181 2.12 2.72 -25.88
CA LYS A 181 2.33 1.56 -26.75
C LYS A 181 2.99 1.95 -28.08
N SER A 182 2.56 3.03 -28.70
CA SER A 182 3.16 3.53 -29.94
C SER A 182 4.59 4.05 -29.74
N MET A 183 4.87 4.67 -28.60
CA MET A 183 6.21 5.15 -28.25
C MET A 183 7.19 3.98 -28.06
N ILE A 184 6.80 2.97 -27.29
CA ILE A 184 7.62 1.76 -27.07
C ILE A 184 7.85 1.03 -28.40
N ALA A 185 6.79 0.83 -29.19
CA ALA A 185 6.90 0.15 -30.47
C ALA A 185 7.72 0.95 -31.49
N GLY A 186 7.56 2.28 -31.53
CA GLY A 186 8.29 3.17 -32.45
C GLY A 186 9.79 3.26 -32.18
N GLN A 187 10.19 3.06 -30.94
CA GLN A 187 11.60 3.09 -30.51
C GLN A 187 12.14 1.69 -30.20
N ASN A 188 11.40 0.65 -30.51
CA ASN A 188 11.79 -0.76 -30.29
C ASN A 188 12.23 -1.04 -28.83
N ILE A 189 11.58 -0.40 -27.85
CA ILE A 189 11.89 -0.53 -26.43
C ILE A 189 11.22 -1.78 -25.88
N ASN A 190 12.00 -2.65 -25.24
CA ASN A 190 11.48 -3.78 -24.49
C ASN A 190 10.85 -3.29 -23.18
N TYR A 191 9.60 -3.65 -22.90
CA TYR A 191 8.91 -3.30 -21.66
C TYR A 191 8.84 -4.51 -20.74
N LEU A 192 9.40 -4.36 -19.52
CA LEU A 192 9.38 -5.38 -18.49
C LEU A 192 8.63 -4.86 -17.25
N LYS A 193 7.50 -5.48 -16.94
CA LYS A 193 6.76 -5.20 -15.69
C LYS A 193 7.14 -6.24 -14.65
N ILE A 194 7.61 -5.76 -13.48
CA ILE A 194 8.00 -6.60 -12.34
C ILE A 194 7.03 -6.33 -11.20
N ASP A 195 6.31 -7.37 -10.79
CA ASP A 195 5.36 -7.31 -9.70
C ASP A 195 6.05 -7.63 -8.36
N TRP A 196 5.97 -6.70 -7.43
CA TRP A 196 6.48 -6.83 -6.07
C TRP A 196 5.37 -6.89 -5.02
N THR A 197 4.16 -7.28 -5.40
CA THR A 197 2.99 -7.36 -4.51
C THR A 197 3.27 -8.26 -3.30
N ASN A 198 3.94 -9.39 -3.54
CA ASN A 198 4.31 -10.37 -2.52
C ASN A 198 5.66 -10.13 -1.86
N LYS A 199 6.34 -9.01 -2.15
CA LYS A 199 7.65 -8.64 -1.60
C LYS A 199 8.70 -9.74 -1.78
N ASP A 200 8.80 -10.33 -2.99
CA ASP A 200 9.79 -11.34 -3.34
C ASP A 200 11.21 -10.86 -2.94
N PRO A 201 11.99 -11.64 -2.17
CA PRO A 201 13.34 -11.28 -1.75
C PRO A 201 14.30 -11.01 -2.91
N ASN A 202 14.14 -11.67 -4.07
CA ASN A 202 14.97 -11.46 -5.24
C ASN A 202 14.67 -10.09 -5.87
N VAL A 203 13.39 -9.73 -5.98
CA VAL A 203 12.97 -8.41 -6.45
C VAL A 203 13.40 -7.32 -5.47
N ASN A 204 13.38 -7.60 -4.15
CA ASN A 204 13.86 -6.66 -3.15
C ASN A 204 15.35 -6.32 -3.36
N LYS A 205 16.20 -7.33 -3.55
CA LYS A 205 17.61 -7.15 -3.86
C LYS A 205 17.82 -6.32 -5.14
N LEU A 206 16.99 -6.55 -6.16
CA LEU A 206 17.04 -5.76 -7.39
C LEU A 206 16.74 -4.28 -7.13
N ILE A 207 15.68 -3.98 -6.36
CA ILE A 207 15.31 -2.62 -5.99
C ILE A 207 16.46 -1.93 -5.24
N GLU A 208 17.08 -2.65 -4.28
CA GLU A 208 18.24 -2.17 -3.51
C GLU A 208 19.45 -1.90 -4.41
N THR A 209 19.70 -2.72 -5.44
CA THR A 209 20.80 -2.53 -6.41
C THR A 209 20.67 -1.19 -7.16
N TYR A 210 19.43 -0.72 -7.40
CA TYR A 210 19.18 0.60 -7.99
C TYR A 210 19.20 1.74 -6.96
N GLY A 211 19.66 1.48 -5.72
CA GLY A 211 19.76 2.50 -4.66
C GLY A 211 18.39 2.93 -4.10
N ARG A 212 17.35 2.11 -4.26
CA ARG A 212 16.01 2.38 -3.76
C ARG A 212 15.61 1.33 -2.71
N SER A 213 14.74 1.75 -1.79
CA SER A 213 14.20 0.87 -0.72
C SER A 213 12.74 0.51 -0.93
N GLY A 214 12.13 0.89 -2.07
CA GLY A 214 10.72 0.67 -2.34
C GLY A 214 10.29 1.08 -3.75
N ILE A 215 8.98 0.98 -3.99
CA ILE A 215 8.30 1.29 -5.25
C ILE A 215 7.38 2.51 -5.08
N PRO A 216 7.03 3.21 -6.17
CA PRO A 216 7.34 2.91 -7.57
C PRO A 216 8.81 3.10 -7.93
N LEU A 217 9.36 2.21 -8.76
CA LEU A 217 10.68 2.33 -9.32
C LEU A 217 10.61 2.06 -10.82
N TYR A 218 11.14 3.00 -11.60
CA TYR A 218 11.22 2.93 -13.06
C TYR A 218 12.66 3.04 -13.48
N VAL A 219 13.13 2.07 -14.26
CA VAL A 219 14.51 2.00 -14.71
C VAL A 219 14.51 1.88 -16.24
N PHE A 220 15.25 2.75 -16.89
CA PHE A 220 15.43 2.72 -18.33
C PHE A 220 16.88 2.41 -18.65
N TYR A 221 17.11 1.40 -19.47
CA TYR A 221 18.36 1.07 -20.10
C TYR A 221 18.27 1.53 -21.54
N PRO A 222 18.99 2.59 -21.95
CA PRO A 222 18.96 3.07 -23.35
C PRO A 222 19.68 2.07 -24.26
N TYR A 223 20.96 2.18 -24.46
CA TYR A 223 21.82 1.25 -25.18
C TYR A 223 23.00 0.81 -24.32
N GLU A 224 23.73 -0.23 -24.73
CA GLU A 224 24.79 -0.89 -23.95
C GLU A 224 25.87 0.05 -23.37
N GLU A 225 26.12 1.20 -23.98
CA GLU A 225 27.16 2.15 -23.54
C GLU A 225 26.72 3.06 -22.36
N TYR A 226 25.42 3.12 -22.09
CA TYR A 226 24.87 3.99 -21.03
C TYR A 226 24.31 3.15 -19.89
N GLY A 227 24.70 3.50 -18.66
CA GLY A 227 24.17 2.83 -17.49
C GLY A 227 22.65 3.04 -17.31
N PRO A 228 22.02 2.32 -16.36
CA PRO A 228 20.60 2.46 -16.09
C PRO A 228 20.22 3.86 -15.61
N VAL A 229 19.21 4.45 -16.23
CA VAL A 229 18.63 5.74 -15.86
C VAL A 229 17.40 5.50 -14.99
N ILE A 230 17.41 6.06 -13.78
CA ILE A 230 16.28 5.94 -12.84
C ILE A 230 15.34 7.13 -13.06
N LEU A 231 14.08 6.84 -13.37
CA LEU A 231 13.07 7.87 -13.57
C LEU A 231 12.47 8.33 -12.22
N PRO A 232 11.80 9.51 -12.21
CA PRO A 232 11.08 10.00 -11.04
C PRO A 232 9.94 9.05 -10.61
N GLU A 233 9.62 9.06 -9.33
CA GLU A 233 8.55 8.22 -8.75
C GLU A 233 7.16 8.58 -9.27
N VAL A 234 6.93 9.84 -9.64
CA VAL A 234 5.68 10.32 -10.23
C VAL A 234 5.91 10.49 -11.73
N LEU A 235 5.21 9.68 -12.52
CA LEU A 235 5.29 9.73 -13.96
C LEU A 235 4.08 10.46 -14.56
N ASN A 236 4.38 11.29 -15.56
CA ASN A 236 3.39 11.78 -16.52
C ASN A 236 3.92 11.57 -17.95
N LYS A 237 3.06 11.77 -18.95
CA LYS A 237 3.42 11.53 -20.35
C LYS A 237 4.64 12.37 -20.77
N SER A 238 4.72 13.64 -20.38
CA SER A 238 5.82 14.53 -20.76
C SER A 238 7.16 14.12 -20.13
N ILE A 239 7.15 13.68 -18.86
CA ILE A 239 8.34 13.18 -18.19
C ILE A 239 8.82 11.90 -18.89
N LEU A 240 7.90 10.98 -19.18
CA LEU A 240 8.22 9.73 -19.82
C LEU A 240 8.81 9.95 -21.21
N GLU A 241 8.18 10.79 -22.04
CA GLU A 241 8.69 11.17 -23.36
C GLU A 241 10.08 11.81 -23.28
N LYS A 242 10.29 12.72 -22.35
CA LYS A 242 11.57 13.36 -22.14
C LYS A 242 12.67 12.32 -21.87
N TYR A 243 12.47 11.45 -20.88
CA TYR A 243 13.50 10.48 -20.50
C TYR A 243 13.75 9.41 -21.58
N LEU A 244 12.73 8.99 -22.30
CA LEU A 244 12.87 8.00 -23.37
C LEU A 244 13.47 8.58 -24.66
N ARG A 245 13.28 9.90 -24.95
CA ARG A 245 13.84 10.55 -26.13
C ARG A 245 15.24 11.13 -25.91
N GLU A 246 15.50 11.71 -24.74
CA GLU A 246 16.83 12.33 -24.46
C GLU A 246 17.93 11.30 -24.22
N ASN A 247 17.58 10.07 -23.86
CA ASN A 247 18.54 9.00 -23.56
C ASN A 247 18.49 7.88 -24.62
N TYR A 248 17.99 8.18 -25.82
CA TYR A 248 17.89 7.22 -26.93
C TYR A 248 19.03 7.36 -27.93
#